data_e993f13a83c86007727e16c079d34044
#
_entry.id   e993f13a83c86007727e16c079d34044
#
_cell.length_a   1.000
_cell.length_b   1.000
_cell.length_c   1.000
_cell.angle_alpha   90.00
_cell.angle_beta   90.00
_cell.angle_gamma   90.00
#
_symmetry.space_group_name_H-M   'P 1'
#
loop_
_entity.id
_entity.type
_entity.pdbx_description
1 polymer ?
#
loop_
_entity_poly.entity_id
_entity_poly.type
_entity_poly.pdbx_seq_one_letter_code
_entity_poly.pdbx_strand_id
1 'polypeptide(L)'
;MERPSQTPSPVRGRMAFLYSERARLDVVDGAVAQVVADEDGDQATETALPLAHVGVLLLGPGTCITHAAVRQCAEQGCLIQWVGEQGVRLYSAGRDRHVRLEDQARVVLDAGLRLAAARRLYQNTPQCSAYNHIVV
;
A
#
# COMPACT_ATOMS: atom_id res chain seq x y z
N MET A 1 -23.14 11.74 -16.64
CA MET A 1 -21.95 12.53 -16.27
C MET A 1 -20.79 11.55 -16.07
N GLU A 2 -20.01 11.37 -17.11
CA GLU A 2 -18.90 10.42 -17.13
C GLU A 2 -17.76 10.97 -16.27
N ARG A 3 -17.35 10.21 -15.24
CA ARG A 3 -16.15 10.56 -14.46
C ARG A 3 -14.94 10.38 -15.38
N PRO A 4 -14.05 11.37 -15.47
CA PRO A 4 -12.80 11.17 -16.20
C PRO A 4 -12.06 9.99 -15.57
N SER A 5 -11.76 8.98 -16.40
CA SER A 5 -10.94 7.86 -16.00
C SER A 5 -9.53 8.38 -15.71
N GLN A 6 -9.22 8.58 -14.42
CA GLN A 6 -7.86 8.91 -14.02
C GLN A 6 -6.98 7.69 -14.32
N THR A 7 -6.19 7.80 -15.35
CA THR A 7 -5.16 6.79 -15.62
C THR A 7 -4.16 6.83 -14.47
N PRO A 8 -3.94 5.72 -13.76
CA PRO A 8 -3.01 5.69 -12.64
C PRO A 8 -1.61 6.08 -13.12
N SER A 9 -0.92 6.92 -12.34
CA SER A 9 0.45 7.33 -12.62
C SER A 9 1.37 6.12 -12.79
N PRO A 10 2.34 6.16 -13.71
CA PRO A 10 3.27 5.06 -13.89
C PRO A 10 4.03 4.77 -12.58
N VAL A 11 4.29 3.51 -12.30
CA VAL A 11 4.91 3.02 -11.05
C VAL A 11 6.22 3.74 -10.69
N ARG A 12 6.97 4.21 -11.68
CA ARG A 12 8.25 4.92 -11.48
C ARG A 12 8.15 6.27 -10.77
N GLY A 13 6.98 6.89 -10.74
CA GLY A 13 6.77 8.21 -10.10
C GLY A 13 6.05 8.11 -8.75
N ARG A 14 5.74 6.90 -8.27
CA ARG A 14 4.99 6.71 -7.03
C ARG A 14 5.91 6.58 -5.83
N MET A 15 5.47 7.12 -4.70
CA MET A 15 6.02 6.82 -3.39
C MET A 15 5.91 5.31 -3.14
N ALA A 16 6.98 4.66 -2.67
CA ALA A 16 7.00 3.21 -2.52
C ALA A 16 5.89 2.71 -1.59
N PHE A 17 5.76 3.34 -0.42
CA PHE A 17 4.73 2.99 0.55
C PHE A 17 4.37 4.20 1.43
N LEU A 18 3.19 4.12 2.03
CA LEU A 18 2.71 5.00 3.10
C LEU A 18 2.27 4.12 4.27
N TYR A 19 2.69 4.46 5.48
CA TYR A 19 2.30 3.76 6.70
C TYR A 19 1.27 4.57 7.48
N SER A 20 0.22 3.89 7.96
CA SER A 20 -0.80 4.47 8.82
C SER A 20 -1.09 3.54 9.99
N GLU A 21 -1.13 4.07 11.21
CA GLU A 21 -1.51 3.33 12.41
C GLU A 21 -2.42 4.18 13.30
N ARG A 22 -3.22 3.53 14.15
CA ARG A 22 -4.14 4.17 15.11
C ARG A 22 -5.03 5.24 14.46
N ALA A 23 -5.52 4.96 13.28
CA ALA A 23 -6.29 5.89 12.48
C ALA A 23 -7.50 5.21 11.82
N ARG A 24 -8.49 6.01 11.45
CA ARG A 24 -9.57 5.58 10.59
C ARG A 24 -9.31 6.11 9.17
N LEU A 25 -9.38 5.23 8.20
CA LEU A 25 -9.32 5.61 6.79
C LEU A 25 -10.73 5.63 6.21
N ASP A 26 -11.14 6.79 5.75
CA ASP A 26 -12.46 7.01 5.16
C ASP A 26 -12.36 7.86 3.89
N VAL A 27 -13.44 7.96 3.15
CA VAL A 27 -13.53 8.85 1.98
C VAL A 27 -14.18 10.16 2.42
N VAL A 28 -13.40 11.22 2.39
CA VAL A 28 -13.84 12.60 2.69
C VAL A 28 -13.60 13.44 1.44
N ASP A 29 -14.61 14.19 1.02
CA ASP A 29 -14.57 15.06 -0.18
C ASP A 29 -14.04 14.36 -1.45
N GLY A 30 -14.34 13.06 -1.59
CA GLY A 30 -13.94 12.27 -2.76
C GLY A 30 -12.49 11.80 -2.75
N ALA A 31 -11.73 12.04 -1.68
CA ALA A 31 -10.40 11.51 -1.45
C ALA A 31 -10.35 10.60 -0.22
N VAL A 32 -9.44 9.63 -0.21
CA VAL A 32 -9.21 8.87 1.01
C VAL A 32 -8.44 9.74 1.99
N ALA A 33 -8.99 9.90 3.19
CA ALA A 33 -8.38 10.65 4.27
C ALA A 33 -8.09 9.75 5.46
N GLN A 34 -7.01 10.07 6.14
CA GLN A 34 -6.69 9.54 7.46
C GLN A 34 -7.32 10.43 8.50
N VAL A 35 -8.18 9.87 9.32
CA VAL A 35 -8.85 10.54 10.43
C VAL A 35 -8.26 10.03 11.73
N VAL A 36 -7.61 10.92 12.48
CA VAL A 36 -7.03 10.64 13.77
C VAL A 36 -7.80 11.45 14.82
N ALA A 37 -8.36 10.78 15.80
CA ALA A 37 -8.99 11.46 16.93
C ALA A 37 -7.91 12.00 17.86
N ASP A 38 -8.08 13.22 18.35
CA ASP A 38 -7.24 13.78 19.40
C ASP A 38 -7.44 13.03 20.73
N GLU A 39 -6.47 13.14 21.63
CA GLU A 39 -6.47 12.45 22.93
C GLU A 39 -7.73 12.79 23.78
N ASP A 40 -8.29 13.97 23.59
CA ASP A 40 -9.52 14.42 24.27
C ASP A 40 -10.81 14.02 23.53
N GLY A 41 -10.72 13.45 22.32
CA GLY A 41 -11.87 12.96 21.54
C GLY A 41 -12.79 14.04 20.97
N ASP A 42 -12.46 15.31 21.15
CA ASP A 42 -13.31 16.44 20.79
C ASP A 42 -13.02 16.98 19.38
N GLN A 43 -11.86 16.70 18.82
CA GLN A 43 -11.50 17.08 17.46
C GLN A 43 -10.84 15.89 16.73
N ALA A 44 -11.18 15.74 15.46
CA ALA A 44 -10.53 14.76 14.58
C ALA A 44 -9.70 15.52 13.54
N THR A 45 -8.42 15.16 13.44
CA THR A 45 -7.57 15.68 12.39
C THR A 45 -7.72 14.83 11.14
N GLU A 46 -8.15 15.45 10.05
CA GLU A 46 -8.29 14.81 8.75
C GLU A 46 -7.11 15.15 7.85
N THR A 47 -6.44 14.14 7.33
CA THR A 47 -5.32 14.31 6.40
C THR A 47 -5.59 13.52 5.13
N ALA A 48 -5.74 14.20 4.00
CA ALA A 48 -5.95 13.57 2.71
C ALA A 48 -4.70 12.78 2.29
N LEU A 49 -4.89 11.54 1.83
CA LEU A 49 -3.81 10.66 1.39
C LEU A 49 -3.65 10.74 -0.14
N PRO A 50 -2.44 11.00 -0.65
CA PRO A 50 -2.18 11.12 -2.10
C PRO A 50 -2.09 9.74 -2.76
N LEU A 51 -3.15 8.93 -2.72
CA LEU A 51 -3.14 7.52 -3.16
C LEU A 51 -2.72 7.33 -4.62
N ALA A 52 -2.98 8.31 -5.49
CA ALA A 52 -2.55 8.25 -6.88
C ALA A 52 -1.01 8.17 -7.02
N HIS A 53 -0.29 8.63 -6.00
CA HIS A 53 1.16 8.65 -5.94
C HIS A 53 1.76 7.62 -4.97
N VAL A 54 0.93 6.77 -4.36
CA VAL A 54 1.37 5.74 -3.40
C VAL A 54 1.21 4.36 -4.04
N GLY A 55 2.25 3.55 -3.98
CA GLY A 55 2.22 2.18 -4.48
C GLY A 55 1.55 1.22 -3.49
N VAL A 56 1.89 1.34 -2.21
CA VAL A 56 1.41 0.46 -1.15
C VAL A 56 1.00 1.27 0.08
N LEU A 57 -0.18 1.00 0.59
CA LEU A 57 -0.67 1.52 1.87
C LEU A 57 -0.53 0.43 2.93
N LEU A 58 0.32 0.68 3.92
CA LEU A 58 0.57 -0.22 5.05
C LEU A 58 -0.33 0.19 6.21
N LEU A 59 -1.20 -0.72 6.64
CA LEU A 59 -2.12 -0.52 7.76
C LEU A 59 -1.55 -1.21 8.99
N GLY A 60 -1.08 -0.41 9.94
CA GLY A 60 -0.58 -0.85 11.23
C GLY A 60 -1.69 -1.11 12.25
N PRO A 61 -1.33 -1.48 13.49
CA PRO A 61 -2.27 -1.74 14.57
C PRO A 61 -3.19 -0.56 14.85
N GLY A 62 -4.44 -0.86 15.21
CA GLY A 62 -5.44 0.15 15.53
C GLY A 62 -5.99 0.92 14.32
N THR A 63 -5.70 0.48 13.10
CA THR A 63 -6.22 1.10 11.89
C THR A 63 -7.53 0.45 11.48
N CYS A 64 -8.54 1.28 11.21
CA CYS A 64 -9.78 0.88 10.58
C CYS A 64 -9.86 1.47 9.17
N ILE A 65 -10.40 0.73 8.22
CA ILE A 65 -10.60 1.20 6.85
C ILE A 65 -12.03 0.92 6.39
N THR A 66 -12.67 1.91 5.78
CA THR A 66 -14.02 1.74 5.24
C THR A 66 -13.98 1.03 3.89
N HIS A 67 -15.08 0.36 3.53
CA HIS A 67 -15.22 -0.26 2.21
C HIS A 67 -15.05 0.73 1.06
N ALA A 68 -15.54 1.96 1.23
CA ALA A 68 -15.39 3.03 0.24
C ALA A 68 -13.91 3.37 0.02
N ALA A 69 -13.12 3.47 1.09
CA ALA A 69 -11.68 3.73 1.01
C ALA A 69 -10.92 2.56 0.36
N VAL A 70 -11.27 1.30 0.69
CA VAL A 70 -10.70 0.11 0.02
C VAL A 70 -10.97 0.14 -1.49
N ARG A 71 -12.21 0.45 -1.89
CA ARG A 71 -12.58 0.56 -3.30
C ARG A 71 -11.75 1.61 -4.01
N GLN A 72 -11.58 2.78 -3.41
CA GLN A 72 -10.82 3.88 -3.99
C GLN A 72 -9.32 3.55 -4.11
N CYS A 73 -8.74 2.88 -3.11
CA CYS A 73 -7.37 2.37 -3.21
C CYS A 73 -7.22 1.42 -4.41
N ALA A 74 -8.16 0.49 -4.59
CA ALA A 74 -8.15 -0.45 -5.71
C ALA A 74 -8.31 0.24 -7.06
N GLU A 75 -9.19 1.24 -7.17
CA GLU A 75 -9.39 2.04 -8.39
C GLU A 75 -8.13 2.82 -8.79
N GLN A 76 -7.38 3.30 -7.80
CA GLN A 76 -6.13 4.05 -8.02
C GLN A 76 -4.89 3.15 -8.14
N GLY A 77 -5.04 1.84 -8.00
CA GLY A 77 -3.95 0.88 -8.07
C GLY A 77 -2.98 0.97 -6.90
N CYS A 78 -3.45 1.44 -5.75
CA CYS A 78 -2.74 1.40 -4.48
C CYS A 78 -3.01 0.06 -3.79
N LEU A 79 -1.98 -0.70 -3.49
CA LEU A 79 -2.09 -1.96 -2.74
C LEU A 79 -2.30 -1.68 -1.26
N ILE A 80 -3.14 -2.49 -0.62
CA ILE A 80 -3.34 -2.43 0.82
C ILE A 80 -2.69 -3.65 1.46
N GLN A 81 -1.90 -3.43 2.51
CA GLN A 81 -1.26 -4.48 3.30
C GLN A 81 -1.49 -4.23 4.78
N TRP A 82 -1.94 -5.26 5.50
CA TRP A 82 -2.05 -5.23 6.95
C TRP A 82 -0.76 -5.71 7.58
N VAL A 83 -0.16 -4.87 8.40
CA VAL A 83 1.15 -5.12 9.00
C VAL A 83 1.09 -4.98 10.51
N GLY A 84 2.04 -5.58 11.21
CA GLY A 84 2.23 -5.38 12.63
C GLY A 84 2.86 -4.03 12.95
N GLU A 85 3.15 -3.82 14.20
CA GLU A 85 3.80 -2.61 14.70
C GLU A 85 5.06 -2.31 13.89
N GLN A 86 5.21 -1.06 13.49
CA GLN A 86 6.34 -0.56 12.69
C GLN A 86 6.59 -1.33 11.37
N GLY A 87 5.57 -2.04 10.85
CA GLY A 87 5.69 -2.79 9.61
C GLY A 87 6.52 -4.06 9.67
N VAL A 88 6.86 -4.55 10.87
CA VAL A 88 7.78 -5.69 11.05
C VAL A 88 7.17 -7.02 10.60
N ARG A 89 5.83 -7.16 10.62
CA ARG A 89 5.13 -8.40 10.25
C ARG A 89 4.05 -8.10 9.23
N LEU A 90 4.02 -8.87 8.16
CA LEU A 90 2.92 -8.85 7.20
C LEU A 90 1.84 -9.85 7.65
N TYR A 91 0.62 -9.36 7.87
CA TYR A 91 -0.52 -10.21 8.25
C TYR A 91 -1.37 -10.57 7.04
N SER A 92 -1.63 -9.62 6.15
CA SER A 92 -2.43 -9.82 4.96
C SER A 92 -2.07 -8.77 3.91
N ALA A 93 -2.22 -9.11 2.64
CA ALA A 93 -2.01 -8.18 1.54
C ALA A 93 -3.18 -8.25 0.56
N GLY A 94 -3.60 -7.08 0.09
CA GLY A 94 -4.51 -6.98 -1.04
C GLY A 94 -3.82 -7.44 -2.33
N ARG A 95 -4.62 -7.97 -3.25
CA ARG A 95 -4.12 -8.39 -4.57
C ARG A 95 -4.14 -7.20 -5.53
N ASP A 96 -3.04 -7.01 -6.26
CA ASP A 96 -3.04 -6.11 -7.40
C ASP A 96 -3.96 -6.68 -8.51
N ARG A 97 -4.91 -5.86 -8.97
CA ARG A 97 -5.85 -6.25 -10.03
C ARG A 97 -5.16 -6.49 -11.37
N HIS A 98 -3.98 -5.93 -11.58
CA HIS A 98 -3.21 -6.06 -12.80
C HIS A 98 -2.35 -7.33 -12.86
N VAL A 99 -2.14 -7.99 -11.72
CA VAL A 99 -1.39 -9.24 -11.66
C VAL A 99 -2.35 -10.42 -11.76
N ARG A 100 -2.22 -11.19 -12.84
CA ARG A 100 -3.00 -12.41 -13.01
C ARG A 100 -2.45 -13.52 -12.10
N LEU A 101 -3.34 -14.37 -11.60
CA LEU A 101 -2.96 -15.52 -10.79
C LEU A 101 -1.99 -16.45 -11.54
N GLU A 102 -2.19 -16.57 -12.86
CA GLU A 102 -1.32 -17.35 -13.75
C GLU A 102 0.12 -16.82 -13.78
N ASP A 103 0.30 -15.49 -13.78
CA ASP A 103 1.62 -14.87 -13.77
C ASP A 103 2.33 -15.08 -12.43
N GLN A 104 1.59 -15.01 -11.33
CA GLN A 104 2.10 -15.34 -10.00
C GLN A 104 2.50 -16.82 -9.91
N ALA A 105 1.66 -17.72 -10.40
CA ALA A 105 1.95 -19.15 -10.42
C ALA A 105 3.20 -19.47 -11.27
N ARG A 106 3.37 -18.83 -12.42
CA ARG A 106 4.58 -18.97 -13.25
C ARG A 106 5.84 -18.58 -12.48
N VAL A 107 5.83 -17.42 -11.82
CA VAL A 107 6.99 -16.95 -11.04
C VAL A 107 7.31 -17.90 -9.91
N VAL A 108 6.29 -18.48 -9.24
CA VAL A 108 6.49 -19.41 -8.13
C VAL A 108 7.02 -20.77 -8.60
N LEU A 109 6.50 -21.28 -9.72
CA LEU A 109 6.84 -22.61 -10.22
C LEU A 109 8.16 -22.65 -11.00
N ASP A 110 8.53 -21.57 -11.65
CA ASP A 110 9.77 -21.48 -12.42
C ASP A 110 10.92 -20.90 -11.59
N ALA A 111 11.94 -21.69 -11.35
CA ALA A 111 13.10 -21.28 -10.57
C ALA A 111 13.90 -20.12 -11.21
N GLY A 112 13.96 -20.06 -12.54
CA GLY A 112 14.61 -18.99 -13.29
C GLY A 112 13.87 -17.67 -13.15
N LEU A 113 12.54 -17.69 -13.28
CA LEU A 113 11.69 -16.51 -13.11
C LEU A 113 11.70 -15.99 -11.66
N ARG A 114 11.72 -16.89 -10.66
CA ARG A 114 11.88 -16.49 -9.26
C ARG A 114 13.20 -15.75 -9.03
N LEU A 115 14.29 -16.29 -9.54
CA LEU A 115 15.61 -15.67 -9.40
C LEU A 115 15.67 -14.31 -10.10
N ALA A 116 15.09 -14.20 -11.28
CA ALA A 116 15.02 -12.95 -12.03
C ALA A 116 14.17 -11.90 -11.29
N ALA A 117 13.02 -12.30 -10.73
CA ALA A 117 12.17 -11.43 -9.91
C ALA A 117 12.89 -10.95 -8.65
N ALA A 118 13.56 -11.85 -7.93
CA ALA A 118 14.35 -11.52 -6.75
C ALA A 118 15.46 -10.51 -7.08
N ARG A 119 16.23 -10.74 -8.13
CA ARG A 119 17.27 -9.80 -8.58
C ARG A 119 16.71 -8.42 -8.90
N ARG A 120 15.56 -8.35 -9.55
CA ARG A 120 14.90 -7.09 -9.89
C ARG A 120 14.42 -6.34 -8.64
N LEU A 121 13.87 -7.05 -7.66
CA LEU A 121 13.49 -6.47 -6.37
C LEU A 121 14.71 -5.87 -5.66
N TYR A 122 15.83 -6.60 -5.59
CA TYR A 122 17.07 -6.10 -5.00
C TYR A 122 17.63 -4.87 -5.72
N GLN A 123 17.57 -4.84 -7.05
CA GLN A 123 18.06 -3.71 -7.86
C GLN A 123 17.18 -2.45 -7.71
N ASN A 124 15.88 -2.62 -7.47
CA ASN A 124 14.92 -1.51 -7.34
C ASN A 124 14.67 -1.07 -5.90
N THR A 125 15.19 -1.81 -4.91
CA THR A 125 15.11 -1.40 -3.51
C THR A 125 16.16 -0.32 -3.28
N PRO A 126 15.79 0.93 -2.91
CA PRO A 126 16.76 1.93 -2.48
C PRO A 126 17.56 1.29 -1.35
N GLN A 127 18.89 1.33 -1.45
CA GLN A 127 19.76 0.84 -0.40
C GLN A 127 19.43 1.60 0.88
N CYS A 128 18.57 1.04 1.70
CA CYS A 128 18.37 1.50 3.07
C CYS A 128 19.59 1.00 3.84
N SER A 129 20.60 1.85 3.93
CA SER A 129 21.90 1.61 4.58
C SER A 129 21.80 1.21 6.07
N ALA A 130 20.60 1.03 6.60
CA ALA A 130 20.34 0.80 8.02
C ALA A 130 19.97 -0.65 8.40
N TYR A 131 19.83 -1.58 7.44
CA TYR A 131 19.42 -2.97 7.75
C TYR A 131 20.36 -4.03 7.12
N ASN A 132 21.65 -3.90 7.39
CA ASN A 132 22.63 -4.92 7.02
C ASN A 132 22.75 -6.04 8.08
N HIS A 133 21.68 -6.43 8.73
CA HIS A 133 21.64 -7.62 9.58
C HIS A 133 20.34 -8.40 9.40
N ILE A 134 20.17 -9.02 8.24
CA ILE A 134 19.37 -10.24 8.15
C ILE A 134 20.36 -11.37 7.86
N VAL A 135 20.76 -12.03 8.93
CA VAL A 135 21.47 -13.31 8.86
C VAL A 135 20.44 -14.36 8.47
N VAL A 136 20.76 -15.13 7.43
CA VAL A 136 20.05 -16.33 7.01
C VAL A 136 20.18 -17.41 8.08
#